data_a03bb86b40f229cb311f2c42a422c1f3
#
_entry.id   a03bb86b40f229cb311f2c42a422c1f3
#
_cell.length_a   1.000
_cell.length_b   1.000
_cell.length_c   1.000
_cell.angle_alpha   90.00
_cell.angle_beta   90.00
_cell.angle_gamma   90.00
#
_symmetry.space_group_name_H-M   'P 1'
#
loop_
_entity.id
_entity.type
_entity.pdbx_description
1 polymer ?
#
loop_
_entity_poly.entity_id
_entity_poly.type
_entity_poly.pdbx_seq_one_letter_code
_entity_poly.pdbx_strand_id
1 'polypeptide(L)'
;MQPTIEILDRIRKNSRDNKEEIFTRLYRYLLRPDLYYLAYKNLYANKGAGTKGVNDDTADGFSKEKVDRIIQSLADRTYTPNPVRRKYIQKKQNSTKKRPLGIPTFTDKLVQEVLRMILESVYEPIFSNNSHGFRPNRSCHTALKSLKREFSGVSWFIEGDIKGCFDNIDHQVLANVINAKIKDARLIQLIWKFLKAGYMEDWQYHATYSGCPQGGIVSPILANIYLNELDKFVEKTAKEFYKSRDRHHTPEYDKVTWQIKKAQKQLKTATGQEKTALLQKIAQLKAVMHKTPCMSKTDKVIKYIRYADDFILGVKGDKADCERIKRQLSDFISQTLKMELSEQKTLITHSNQYARFLGYDIRVRRDQKLKPHGNHVSRTLNGSVELCIPFADKIMPFLFGKSVIRQLRDGTIEPIARKYIFRCTDLEIVSTYNSELRGICNYYSIASNFNKLQYFEYLMEYSCLKTLAGKHESTSRKMMRKYRDGNGSWGVPYQTKAGIKRRSFARFMDCKNTDLWTDKIIDFAIAHIGSRTSFDDRLSARVCELCGKTNVPLEIHHVNKVKNLKGKQLWELAMIAKKRKTLAVCKDCHHKIHHP
;
A
#
# COMPACT_ATOMS: atom_id res chain seq x y z
N MET A 1 -22.28 -20.36 -22.26
CA MET A 1 -20.84 -20.07 -22.05
C MET A 1 -20.63 -19.85 -20.56
N GLN A 2 -19.65 -20.47 -19.90
CA GLN A 2 -19.41 -20.23 -18.46
C GLN A 2 -19.03 -18.76 -18.24
N PRO A 3 -19.59 -18.06 -17.24
CA PRO A 3 -19.20 -16.69 -16.92
C PRO A 3 -17.70 -16.57 -16.62
N THR A 4 -17.11 -15.47 -17.03
CA THR A 4 -15.66 -15.18 -16.84
C THR A 4 -15.18 -15.35 -15.41
N ILE A 5 -16.02 -14.97 -14.45
CA ILE A 5 -15.72 -15.04 -13.02
C ILE A 5 -15.55 -16.48 -12.57
N GLU A 6 -16.42 -17.38 -13.01
CA GLU A 6 -16.34 -18.80 -12.67
C GLU A 6 -15.04 -19.43 -13.20
N ILE A 7 -14.56 -18.96 -14.37
CA ILE A 7 -13.30 -19.45 -14.95
C ILE A 7 -12.10 -19.00 -14.10
N LEU A 8 -12.04 -17.70 -13.76
CA LEU A 8 -10.95 -17.18 -12.94
C LEU A 8 -10.96 -17.80 -11.53
N ASP A 9 -12.16 -18.00 -10.96
CA ASP A 9 -12.31 -18.65 -9.66
C ASP A 9 -11.94 -20.13 -9.71
N ARG A 10 -12.25 -20.84 -10.80
CA ARG A 10 -11.82 -22.22 -11.00
C ARG A 10 -10.29 -22.33 -11.08
N ILE A 11 -9.63 -21.47 -11.85
CA ILE A 11 -8.16 -21.42 -11.91
C ILE A 11 -7.59 -21.20 -10.51
N ARG A 12 -8.15 -20.23 -9.78
CA ARG A 12 -7.72 -19.90 -8.40
C ARG A 12 -7.92 -21.08 -7.45
N LYS A 13 -9.08 -21.75 -7.52
CA LYS A 13 -9.38 -22.92 -6.71
C LYS A 13 -8.38 -24.05 -7.00
N ASN A 14 -8.16 -24.37 -8.26
CA ASN A 14 -7.19 -25.41 -8.64
C ASN A 14 -5.79 -25.09 -8.12
N SER A 15 -5.33 -23.84 -8.27
CA SER A 15 -4.01 -23.43 -7.78
C SER A 15 -3.90 -23.47 -6.25
N ARG A 16 -4.99 -23.20 -5.52
CA ARG A 16 -5.03 -23.24 -4.07
C ARG A 16 -5.05 -24.68 -3.55
N ASP A 17 -5.88 -25.53 -4.16
CA ASP A 17 -6.12 -26.91 -3.73
C ASP A 17 -4.93 -27.81 -4.10
N ASN A 18 -4.24 -27.52 -5.21
CA ASN A 18 -3.00 -28.18 -5.62
C ASN A 18 -1.89 -27.18 -5.94
N LYS A 19 -0.98 -26.99 -4.99
CA LYS A 19 0.15 -26.07 -5.16
C LYS A 19 1.14 -26.50 -6.24
N GLU A 20 1.16 -27.77 -6.62
CA GLU A 20 2.03 -28.31 -7.67
C GLU A 20 1.33 -28.35 -9.05
N GLU A 21 0.07 -27.90 -9.15
CA GLU A 21 -0.68 -27.84 -10.41
C GLU A 21 0.10 -27.07 -11.49
N ILE A 22 0.25 -27.69 -12.66
CA ILE A 22 0.87 -27.07 -13.83
C ILE A 22 -0.21 -26.68 -14.84
N PHE A 23 -0.26 -25.41 -15.20
CA PHE A 23 -1.24 -24.87 -16.12
C PHE A 23 -0.69 -24.87 -17.55
N THR A 24 -1.41 -25.48 -18.51
CA THR A 24 -0.92 -25.68 -19.87
C THR A 24 -1.70 -24.93 -20.95
N ARG A 25 -2.89 -24.41 -20.67
CA ARG A 25 -3.81 -23.85 -21.70
C ARG A 25 -4.43 -22.52 -21.26
N LEU A 26 -3.64 -21.62 -20.69
CA LEU A 26 -4.16 -20.34 -20.18
C LEU A 26 -4.33 -19.30 -21.30
N TYR A 27 -3.55 -19.38 -22.39
CA TYR A 27 -3.63 -18.44 -23.52
C TYR A 27 -5.03 -18.34 -24.12
N ARG A 28 -5.79 -19.44 -24.15
CA ARG A 28 -7.17 -19.47 -24.68
C ARG A 28 -8.11 -18.48 -23.98
N TYR A 29 -7.82 -18.09 -22.75
CA TYR A 29 -8.63 -17.13 -22.02
C TYR A 29 -8.40 -15.68 -22.49
N LEU A 30 -7.25 -15.37 -23.10
CA LEU A 30 -7.01 -14.11 -23.77
C LEU A 30 -7.86 -13.91 -25.04
N LEU A 31 -8.47 -14.97 -25.57
CA LEU A 31 -9.35 -14.93 -26.73
C LEU A 31 -10.83 -14.75 -26.34
N ARG A 32 -11.13 -14.42 -25.09
CA ARG A 32 -12.50 -14.25 -24.59
C ARG A 32 -12.89 -12.77 -24.51
N PRO A 33 -13.94 -12.34 -25.22
CA PRO A 33 -14.37 -10.93 -25.22
C PRO A 33 -14.79 -10.42 -23.84
N ASP A 34 -15.46 -11.25 -23.03
CA ASP A 34 -15.96 -10.92 -21.70
C ASP A 34 -14.85 -10.47 -20.73
N LEU A 35 -13.63 -11.02 -20.86
CA LEU A 35 -12.46 -10.58 -20.08
C LEU A 35 -12.05 -9.14 -20.44
N TYR A 36 -12.21 -8.71 -21.68
CA TYR A 36 -11.89 -7.33 -22.09
C TYR A 36 -12.91 -6.32 -21.59
N TYR A 37 -14.19 -6.69 -21.51
CA TYR A 37 -15.21 -5.84 -20.88
C TYR A 37 -14.93 -5.66 -19.38
N LEU A 38 -14.52 -6.73 -18.71
CA LEU A 38 -14.09 -6.67 -17.31
C LEU A 38 -12.80 -5.84 -17.15
N ALA A 39 -11.82 -6.02 -18.04
CA ALA A 39 -10.58 -5.24 -18.06
C ALA A 39 -10.88 -3.75 -18.26
N TYR A 40 -11.75 -3.39 -19.19
CA TYR A 40 -12.18 -2.02 -19.37
C TYR A 40 -12.85 -1.46 -18.12
N LYS A 41 -13.74 -2.24 -17.47
CA LYS A 41 -14.39 -1.84 -16.20
C LYS A 41 -13.36 -1.54 -15.10
N ASN A 42 -12.28 -2.31 -15.00
CA ASN A 42 -11.23 -2.11 -14.02
C ASN A 42 -10.38 -0.85 -14.31
N LEU A 43 -10.24 -0.50 -15.58
CA LEU A 43 -9.30 0.55 -16.02
C LEU A 43 -9.93 1.92 -16.22
N TYR A 44 -11.18 2.02 -16.75
CA TYR A 44 -11.76 3.29 -17.19
C TYR A 44 -11.94 4.32 -16.05
N ALA A 45 -12.12 3.85 -14.82
CA ALA A 45 -12.27 4.72 -13.65
C ALA A 45 -10.96 5.32 -13.15
N ASN A 46 -9.81 4.76 -13.57
CA ASN A 46 -8.49 5.18 -13.13
C ASN A 46 -8.10 6.55 -13.71
N LYS A 47 -7.31 7.31 -12.95
CA LYS A 47 -6.82 8.63 -13.41
C LYS A 47 -6.01 8.57 -14.71
N GLY A 48 -5.36 7.43 -14.98
CA GLY A 48 -4.57 7.19 -16.18
C GLY A 48 -5.36 6.70 -17.39
N ALA A 49 -6.68 6.52 -17.29
CA ALA A 49 -7.50 5.99 -18.39
C ALA A 49 -7.48 6.87 -19.65
N GLY A 50 -7.54 8.19 -19.47
CA GLY A 50 -7.44 9.16 -20.56
C GLY A 50 -6.00 9.62 -20.88
N THR A 51 -4.97 8.97 -20.32
CA THR A 51 -3.59 9.32 -20.61
C THR A 51 -3.10 8.55 -21.83
N LYS A 52 -2.74 9.30 -22.89
CA LYS A 52 -2.23 8.77 -24.14
C LYS A 52 -0.87 8.10 -23.95
N GLY A 53 -0.67 6.96 -24.62
CA GLY A 53 0.62 6.30 -24.76
C GLY A 53 1.49 6.97 -25.84
N VAL A 54 2.07 6.16 -26.71
CA VAL A 54 2.79 6.62 -27.92
C VAL A 54 1.84 7.03 -29.04
N ASN A 55 0.58 6.66 -28.96
CA ASN A 55 -0.50 7.01 -29.88
C ASN A 55 -1.66 7.66 -29.12
N ASP A 56 -2.71 8.04 -29.83
CA ASP A 56 -3.90 8.72 -29.28
C ASP A 56 -4.91 7.79 -28.63
N ASP A 57 -4.59 6.48 -28.52
CA ASP A 57 -5.45 5.47 -27.95
C ASP A 57 -5.67 5.68 -26.44
N THR A 58 -6.92 5.85 -26.04
CA THR A 58 -7.34 6.06 -24.65
C THR A 58 -8.56 5.20 -24.30
N ALA A 59 -9.12 5.37 -23.10
CA ALA A 59 -10.37 4.71 -22.70
C ALA A 59 -11.59 5.16 -23.52
N ASP A 60 -11.46 6.25 -24.26
CA ASP A 60 -12.48 6.73 -25.18
C ASP A 60 -12.46 5.89 -26.46
N GLY A 61 -13.62 5.69 -27.11
CA GLY A 61 -13.74 4.85 -28.31
C GLY A 61 -13.66 3.35 -28.07
N PHE A 62 -13.84 2.88 -26.81
CA PHE A 62 -13.92 1.44 -26.55
C PHE A 62 -15.20 0.85 -27.17
N SER A 63 -15.04 -0.20 -27.98
CA SER A 63 -16.15 -0.82 -28.70
C SER A 63 -15.93 -2.34 -28.82
N LYS A 64 -16.98 -3.04 -29.27
CA LYS A 64 -16.91 -4.48 -29.56
C LYS A 64 -15.91 -4.76 -30.67
N GLU A 65 -15.94 -3.98 -31.74
CA GLU A 65 -15.03 -4.12 -32.88
C GLU A 65 -13.57 -3.96 -32.49
N LYS A 66 -13.29 -3.08 -31.50
CA LYS A 66 -11.94 -2.94 -30.94
C LYS A 66 -11.50 -4.20 -30.22
N VAL A 67 -12.39 -4.80 -29.43
CA VAL A 67 -12.13 -6.06 -28.73
C VAL A 67 -11.92 -7.20 -29.71
N ASP A 68 -12.78 -7.32 -30.74
CA ASP A 68 -12.69 -8.36 -31.76
C ASP A 68 -11.35 -8.27 -32.53
N ARG A 69 -10.91 -7.04 -32.89
CA ARG A 69 -9.58 -6.83 -33.53
C ARG A 69 -8.41 -7.26 -32.62
N ILE A 70 -8.48 -6.96 -31.33
CA ILE A 70 -7.45 -7.40 -30.38
C ILE A 70 -7.43 -8.93 -30.32
N ILE A 71 -8.58 -9.56 -30.17
CA ILE A 71 -8.71 -11.03 -30.11
C ILE A 71 -8.20 -11.68 -31.38
N GLN A 72 -8.57 -11.15 -32.56
CA GLN A 72 -8.10 -11.66 -33.84
C GLN A 72 -6.57 -11.61 -33.93
N SER A 73 -5.96 -10.45 -33.61
CA SER A 73 -4.51 -10.33 -33.64
C SER A 73 -3.77 -11.26 -32.65
N LEU A 74 -4.39 -11.57 -31.51
CA LEU A 74 -3.88 -12.55 -30.56
C LEU A 74 -4.05 -13.98 -31.09
N ALA A 75 -5.19 -14.31 -31.71
CA ALA A 75 -5.45 -15.61 -32.31
C ALA A 75 -4.46 -15.92 -33.44
N ASP A 76 -4.22 -14.95 -34.32
CA ASP A 76 -3.28 -15.02 -35.43
C ASP A 76 -1.81 -14.85 -35.02
N ARG A 77 -1.54 -14.56 -33.71
CA ARG A 77 -0.20 -14.30 -33.16
C ARG A 77 0.51 -13.08 -33.74
N THR A 78 -0.21 -12.22 -34.47
CA THR A 78 0.32 -10.98 -35.06
C THR A 78 0.40 -9.85 -34.06
N TYR A 79 -0.27 -9.98 -32.89
CA TYR A 79 -0.25 -8.95 -31.84
C TYR A 79 1.18 -8.61 -31.40
N THR A 80 1.52 -7.34 -31.52
CA THR A 80 2.79 -6.78 -31.06
C THR A 80 2.50 -5.58 -30.17
N PRO A 81 2.94 -5.59 -28.90
CA PRO A 81 2.79 -4.45 -27.99
C PRO A 81 3.55 -3.23 -28.51
N ASN A 82 2.98 -2.05 -28.32
CA ASN A 82 3.67 -0.80 -28.62
C ASN A 82 4.71 -0.50 -27.52
N PRO A 83 5.80 0.23 -27.85
CA PRO A 83 6.71 0.74 -26.85
C PRO A 83 5.97 1.67 -25.88
N VAL A 84 6.36 1.68 -24.59
CA VAL A 84 5.75 2.57 -23.62
C VAL A 84 6.28 4.00 -23.77
N ARG A 85 5.43 5.00 -23.65
CA ARG A 85 5.87 6.40 -23.61
C ARG A 85 6.48 6.70 -22.25
N ARG A 86 7.77 7.09 -22.21
CA ARG A 86 8.47 7.43 -20.98
C ARG A 86 8.14 8.84 -20.51
N LYS A 87 7.84 8.99 -19.23
CA LYS A 87 7.66 10.28 -18.55
C LYS A 87 8.31 10.23 -17.18
N TYR A 88 8.99 11.31 -16.79
CA TYR A 88 9.66 11.38 -15.49
C TYR A 88 8.79 12.04 -14.43
N ILE A 89 8.76 11.43 -13.24
CA ILE A 89 8.08 11.97 -12.05
C ILE A 89 9.13 12.20 -10.96
N GLN A 90 9.10 13.34 -10.29
CA GLN A 90 10.00 13.60 -9.16
C GLN A 90 9.77 12.60 -8.03
N LYS A 91 10.84 11.99 -7.49
CA LYS A 91 10.74 11.02 -6.38
C LYS A 91 10.23 11.65 -5.10
N LYS A 92 10.61 12.89 -4.81
CA LYS A 92 10.15 13.70 -3.66
C LYS A 92 10.05 15.15 -4.10
N GLN A 93 9.20 15.91 -3.41
CA GLN A 93 9.17 17.37 -3.57
C GLN A 93 10.58 17.92 -3.28
N ASN A 94 11.14 18.72 -4.19
CA ASN A 94 12.51 19.26 -4.15
C ASN A 94 13.66 18.23 -4.32
N SER A 95 13.42 17.02 -4.82
CA SER A 95 14.47 16.06 -5.15
C SER A 95 14.90 16.22 -6.62
N THR A 96 16.19 16.25 -6.88
CA THR A 96 16.77 16.18 -8.24
C THR A 96 16.54 14.80 -8.88
N LYS A 97 16.32 13.77 -8.07
CA LYS A 97 16.11 12.39 -8.54
C LYS A 97 14.70 12.20 -9.09
N LYS A 98 14.61 11.79 -10.34
CA LYS A 98 13.36 11.48 -11.04
C LYS A 98 13.14 9.96 -11.09
N ARG A 99 11.88 9.54 -11.21
CA ARG A 99 11.48 8.15 -11.45
C ARG A 99 10.92 8.07 -12.87
N PRO A 100 11.45 7.19 -13.74
CA PRO A 100 10.86 6.95 -15.05
C PRO A 100 9.52 6.22 -14.89
N LEU A 101 8.50 6.66 -15.63
CA LEU A 101 7.20 6.04 -15.71
C LEU A 101 6.93 5.70 -17.17
N GLY A 102 6.68 4.43 -17.48
CA GLY A 102 6.25 3.97 -18.79
C GLY A 102 4.73 4.00 -18.91
N ILE A 103 4.20 4.66 -19.92
CA ILE A 103 2.76 4.77 -20.18
C ILE A 103 2.43 3.93 -21.42
N PRO A 104 1.81 2.73 -21.26
CA PRO A 104 1.37 1.90 -22.40
C PRO A 104 0.19 2.55 -23.13
N THR A 105 -0.06 2.15 -24.38
CA THR A 105 -1.30 2.48 -25.10
C THR A 105 -2.51 1.87 -24.38
N PHE A 106 -3.71 2.36 -24.65
CA PHE A 106 -4.88 1.83 -23.95
C PHE A 106 -5.21 0.38 -24.39
N THR A 107 -4.99 0.06 -25.64
CA THR A 107 -5.08 -1.31 -26.15
C THR A 107 -4.13 -2.25 -25.40
N ASP A 108 -2.86 -1.84 -25.23
CA ASP A 108 -1.89 -2.63 -24.47
C ASP A 108 -2.30 -2.75 -22.99
N LYS A 109 -2.86 -1.68 -22.40
CA LYS A 109 -3.40 -1.74 -21.02
C LYS A 109 -4.52 -2.77 -20.88
N LEU A 110 -5.41 -2.89 -21.87
CA LEU A 110 -6.48 -3.90 -21.88
C LEU A 110 -5.92 -5.32 -21.91
N VAL A 111 -5.00 -5.61 -22.81
CA VAL A 111 -4.36 -6.93 -22.91
C VAL A 111 -3.56 -7.26 -21.65
N GLN A 112 -2.81 -6.30 -21.12
CA GLN A 112 -2.07 -6.46 -19.87
C GLN A 112 -3.00 -6.70 -18.67
N GLU A 113 -4.18 -6.08 -18.63
CA GLU A 113 -5.15 -6.29 -17.56
C GLU A 113 -5.76 -7.69 -17.61
N VAL A 114 -6.10 -8.18 -18.81
CA VAL A 114 -6.56 -9.57 -18.99
C VAL A 114 -5.46 -10.55 -18.56
N LEU A 115 -4.21 -10.32 -18.98
CA LEU A 115 -3.07 -11.12 -18.59
C LEU A 115 -2.85 -11.08 -17.07
N ARG A 116 -2.95 -9.90 -16.44
CA ARG A 116 -2.85 -9.73 -14.98
C ARG A 116 -3.90 -10.56 -14.25
N MET A 117 -5.18 -10.52 -14.68
CA MET A 117 -6.26 -11.29 -14.06
C MET A 117 -6.01 -12.80 -14.13
N ILE A 118 -5.50 -13.29 -15.24
CA ILE A 118 -5.14 -14.71 -15.42
C ILE A 118 -3.99 -15.09 -14.49
N LEU A 119 -2.89 -14.32 -14.51
CA LEU A 119 -1.71 -14.57 -13.66
C LEU A 119 -2.07 -14.47 -12.18
N GLU A 120 -2.88 -13.49 -11.79
CA GLU A 120 -3.33 -13.33 -10.41
C GLU A 120 -4.15 -14.53 -9.93
N SER A 121 -5.00 -15.10 -10.79
CA SER A 121 -5.76 -16.31 -10.44
C SER A 121 -4.88 -17.53 -10.22
N VAL A 122 -3.72 -17.59 -10.88
CA VAL A 122 -2.73 -18.67 -10.69
C VAL A 122 -1.86 -18.44 -9.46
N TYR A 123 -1.32 -17.22 -9.30
CA TYR A 123 -0.22 -16.97 -8.35
C TYR A 123 -0.68 -16.46 -6.98
N GLU A 124 -1.83 -15.76 -6.88
CA GLU A 124 -2.29 -15.21 -5.61
C GLU A 124 -2.46 -16.28 -4.51
N PRO A 125 -2.99 -17.49 -4.81
CA PRO A 125 -3.12 -18.56 -3.80
C PRO A 125 -1.80 -19.14 -3.29
N ILE A 126 -0.71 -19.00 -4.06
CA ILE A 126 0.60 -19.60 -3.75
C ILE A 126 1.64 -18.59 -3.26
N PHE A 127 1.34 -17.29 -3.34
CA PHE A 127 2.23 -16.28 -2.78
C PHE A 127 2.34 -16.40 -1.27
N SER A 128 3.55 -16.14 -0.75
CA SER A 128 3.80 -16.07 0.68
C SER A 128 2.82 -15.13 1.39
N ASN A 129 2.35 -15.54 2.58
CA ASN A 129 1.53 -14.68 3.43
C ASN A 129 2.28 -13.44 3.95
N ASN A 130 3.59 -13.48 3.92
CA ASN A 130 4.47 -12.39 4.34
C ASN A 130 4.66 -11.31 3.26
N SER A 131 4.17 -11.54 2.03
CA SER A 131 4.20 -10.58 0.94
C SER A 131 2.91 -9.77 0.88
N HIS A 132 2.99 -8.43 0.89
CA HIS A 132 1.84 -7.52 0.98
C HIS A 132 1.72 -6.52 -0.17
N GLY A 133 2.80 -6.17 -0.86
CA GLY A 133 2.79 -5.14 -1.92
C GLY A 133 2.07 -5.61 -3.19
N PHE A 134 1.27 -4.72 -3.79
CA PHE A 134 0.57 -4.96 -5.07
C PHE A 134 -0.33 -6.20 -5.11
N ARG A 135 -0.84 -6.63 -3.98
CA ARG A 135 -1.73 -7.78 -3.86
C ARG A 135 -3.14 -7.33 -3.47
N PRO A 136 -4.17 -8.04 -3.96
CA PRO A 136 -5.56 -7.76 -3.58
C PRO A 136 -5.76 -7.82 -2.06
N ASN A 137 -6.59 -6.90 -1.53
CA ASN A 137 -6.92 -6.81 -0.10
C ASN A 137 -5.73 -6.65 0.86
N ARG A 138 -4.52 -6.42 0.34
CA ARG A 138 -3.31 -6.15 1.13
C ARG A 138 -2.87 -4.70 0.94
N SER A 139 -2.30 -4.13 1.99
CA SER A 139 -1.89 -2.72 2.02
C SER A 139 -0.67 -2.53 2.91
N CYS A 140 -0.13 -1.31 2.98
CA CYS A 140 0.90 -0.97 3.96
C CYS A 140 0.43 -1.27 5.39
N HIS A 141 -0.87 -1.04 5.68
CA HIS A 141 -1.41 -1.32 7.01
C HIS A 141 -1.46 -2.82 7.32
N THR A 142 -1.80 -3.68 6.37
CA THR A 142 -1.78 -5.13 6.61
C THR A 142 -0.36 -5.63 6.90
N ALA A 143 0.65 -5.12 6.18
CA ALA A 143 2.05 -5.42 6.45
C ALA A 143 2.49 -4.97 7.85
N LEU A 144 2.16 -3.73 8.22
CA LEU A 144 2.52 -3.15 9.52
C LEU A 144 1.79 -3.83 10.70
N LYS A 145 0.53 -4.24 10.51
CA LYS A 145 -0.21 -5.01 11.50
C LYS A 145 0.40 -6.40 11.70
N SER A 146 0.75 -7.10 10.60
CA SER A 146 1.46 -8.38 10.68
C SER A 146 2.81 -8.22 11.39
N LEU A 147 3.57 -7.17 11.07
CA LEU A 147 4.82 -6.86 11.75
C LEU A 147 4.61 -6.64 13.26
N LYS A 148 3.61 -5.85 13.64
CA LYS A 148 3.30 -5.59 15.05
C LYS A 148 2.95 -6.86 15.82
N ARG A 149 2.25 -7.81 15.18
CA ARG A 149 1.84 -9.09 15.76
C ARG A 149 3.00 -10.07 15.87
N GLU A 150 3.79 -10.21 14.79
CA GLU A 150 4.72 -11.33 14.64
C GLU A 150 6.15 -11.03 15.14
N PHE A 151 6.57 -9.75 15.13
CA PHE A 151 7.94 -9.37 15.49
C PHE A 151 8.13 -9.12 16.99
N SER A 152 7.19 -9.61 17.83
CA SER A 152 7.32 -9.46 19.28
C SER A 152 8.59 -10.15 19.79
N GLY A 153 9.36 -9.44 20.58
CA GLY A 153 10.57 -9.95 21.25
C GLY A 153 11.79 -10.15 20.35
N VAL A 154 11.78 -9.72 19.08
CA VAL A 154 12.98 -9.77 18.25
C VAL A 154 14.10 -8.89 18.81
N SER A 155 15.36 -9.29 18.59
CA SER A 155 16.55 -8.59 19.08
C SER A 155 17.12 -7.64 18.02
N TRP A 156 16.97 -7.97 16.75
CA TRP A 156 17.53 -7.22 15.63
C TRP A 156 16.52 -7.08 14.50
N PHE A 157 16.64 -6.00 13.74
CA PHE A 157 16.00 -5.82 12.45
C PHE A 157 17.06 -5.85 11.35
N ILE A 158 16.75 -6.52 10.24
CA ILE A 158 17.50 -6.40 8.98
C ILE A 158 16.54 -5.69 8.02
N GLU A 159 16.84 -4.43 7.71
CA GLU A 159 16.12 -3.64 6.73
C GLU A 159 16.71 -3.96 5.35
N GLY A 160 15.88 -4.25 4.34
CA GLY A 160 16.35 -4.59 3.00
C GLY A 160 15.63 -3.81 1.92
N ASP A 161 16.38 -3.31 0.95
CA ASP A 161 15.90 -2.61 -0.25
C ASP A 161 16.65 -3.14 -1.47
N ILE A 162 15.92 -3.58 -2.49
CA ILE A 162 16.51 -4.07 -3.74
C ILE A 162 16.74 -2.90 -4.67
N LYS A 163 17.96 -2.71 -5.13
CA LYS A 163 18.37 -1.60 -5.99
C LYS A 163 17.69 -1.68 -7.35
N GLY A 164 16.80 -0.72 -7.65
CA GLY A 164 16.14 -0.63 -8.95
C GLY A 164 15.34 -1.87 -9.34
N CYS A 165 14.63 -2.49 -8.40
CA CYS A 165 14.01 -3.81 -8.57
C CYS A 165 13.25 -3.94 -9.90
N PHE A 166 12.35 -3.00 -10.24
CA PHE A 166 11.58 -3.07 -11.48
C PHE A 166 12.44 -2.93 -12.74
N ASP A 167 13.54 -2.19 -12.67
CA ASP A 167 14.42 -1.92 -13.82
C ASP A 167 15.43 -3.05 -14.04
N ASN A 168 15.66 -3.92 -13.03
CA ASN A 168 16.67 -4.96 -13.02
C ASN A 168 16.11 -6.39 -13.03
N ILE A 169 14.81 -6.59 -13.25
CA ILE A 169 14.23 -7.93 -13.42
C ILE A 169 14.89 -8.61 -14.63
N ASP A 170 15.59 -9.71 -14.40
CA ASP A 170 16.14 -10.53 -15.50
C ASP A 170 14.98 -11.28 -16.19
N HIS A 171 14.84 -11.05 -17.51
CA HIS A 171 13.74 -11.60 -18.29
C HIS A 171 13.80 -13.12 -18.39
N GLN A 172 15.03 -13.71 -18.46
CA GLN A 172 15.19 -15.16 -18.55
C GLN A 172 14.85 -15.84 -17.23
N VAL A 173 15.30 -15.28 -16.12
CA VAL A 173 14.96 -15.79 -14.77
C VAL A 173 13.45 -15.71 -14.55
N LEU A 174 12.81 -14.58 -14.90
CA LEU A 174 11.36 -14.44 -14.81
C LEU A 174 10.63 -15.48 -15.66
N ALA A 175 11.07 -15.69 -16.91
CA ALA A 175 10.47 -16.68 -17.79
C ALA A 175 10.61 -18.11 -17.22
N ASN A 176 11.75 -18.45 -16.65
CA ASN A 176 11.99 -19.74 -16.02
C ASN A 176 11.07 -19.95 -14.80
N VAL A 177 10.91 -18.92 -13.95
CA VAL A 177 10.00 -18.96 -12.79
C VAL A 177 8.55 -19.14 -13.24
N ILE A 178 8.12 -18.43 -14.30
CA ILE A 178 6.77 -18.58 -14.85
C ILE A 178 6.61 -19.98 -15.45
N ASN A 179 7.57 -20.45 -16.22
CA ASN A 179 7.52 -21.75 -16.89
C ASN A 179 7.49 -22.94 -15.92
N ALA A 180 7.98 -22.78 -14.69
CA ALA A 180 7.86 -23.80 -13.66
C ALA A 180 6.39 -24.09 -13.28
N LYS A 181 5.51 -23.10 -13.36
CA LYS A 181 4.09 -23.20 -12.98
C LYS A 181 3.14 -23.18 -14.19
N ILE A 182 3.50 -22.48 -15.26
CA ILE A 182 2.70 -22.28 -16.45
C ILE A 182 3.47 -22.78 -17.67
N LYS A 183 3.12 -23.96 -18.20
CA LYS A 183 3.69 -24.53 -19.42
C LYS A 183 2.81 -24.22 -20.64
N ASP A 184 2.66 -22.90 -20.91
CA ASP A 184 1.94 -22.38 -22.06
C ASP A 184 2.86 -21.44 -22.85
N ALA A 185 3.52 -21.99 -23.89
CA ALA A 185 4.50 -21.27 -24.70
C ALA A 185 3.94 -19.98 -25.31
N ARG A 186 2.65 -19.98 -25.70
CA ARG A 186 2.00 -18.79 -26.28
C ARG A 186 1.86 -17.68 -25.28
N LEU A 187 1.47 -18.02 -24.04
CA LEU A 187 1.35 -17.05 -22.96
C LEU A 187 2.71 -16.46 -22.59
N ILE A 188 3.73 -17.31 -22.48
CA ILE A 188 5.11 -16.90 -22.17
C ILE A 188 5.66 -16.00 -23.29
N GLN A 189 5.43 -16.34 -24.57
CA GLN A 189 5.83 -15.48 -25.70
C GLN A 189 5.16 -14.11 -25.65
N LEU A 190 3.89 -14.01 -25.26
CA LEU A 190 3.20 -12.74 -25.11
C LEU A 190 3.82 -11.90 -23.98
N ILE A 191 4.14 -12.54 -22.85
CA ILE A 191 4.86 -11.85 -21.74
C ILE A 191 6.21 -11.32 -22.24
N TRP A 192 6.97 -12.13 -22.98
CA TRP A 192 8.23 -11.71 -23.59
C TRP A 192 8.07 -10.51 -24.53
N LYS A 193 7.02 -10.51 -25.36
CA LYS A 193 6.73 -9.36 -26.23
C LYS A 193 6.50 -8.08 -25.42
N PHE A 194 5.78 -8.13 -24.29
CA PHE A 194 5.60 -6.97 -23.40
C PHE A 194 6.89 -6.53 -22.72
N LEU A 195 7.74 -7.45 -22.28
CA LEU A 195 9.02 -7.13 -21.64
C LEU A 195 10.00 -6.48 -22.63
N LYS A 196 9.98 -6.91 -23.90
CA LYS A 196 10.86 -6.41 -24.97
C LYS A 196 10.28 -5.27 -25.81
N ALA A 197 9.07 -4.79 -25.50
CA ALA A 197 8.40 -3.75 -26.28
C ALA A 197 9.18 -2.42 -26.35
N GLY A 198 10.11 -2.18 -25.43
CA GLY A 198 10.89 -0.96 -25.38
C GLY A 198 10.13 0.25 -24.85
N TYR A 199 10.76 1.42 -24.98
CA TYR A 199 10.14 2.69 -24.62
C TYR A 199 10.51 3.80 -25.60
N MET A 200 9.62 4.77 -25.69
CA MET A 200 9.82 6.02 -26.43
C MET A 200 10.14 7.14 -25.44
N GLU A 201 11.27 7.82 -25.66
CA GLU A 201 11.71 9.01 -24.93
C GLU A 201 12.14 10.04 -25.93
N ASP A 202 11.61 11.26 -25.83
CA ASP A 202 11.88 12.37 -26.76
C ASP A 202 11.76 11.95 -28.25
N TRP A 203 10.74 11.11 -28.55
CA TRP A 203 10.43 10.54 -29.88
C TRP A 203 11.50 9.56 -30.41
N GLN A 204 12.46 9.13 -29.56
CA GLN A 204 13.42 8.10 -29.90
C GLN A 204 13.04 6.76 -29.26
N TYR A 205 13.18 5.68 -30.01
CA TYR A 205 12.95 4.32 -29.51
C TYR A 205 14.19 3.80 -28.79
N HIS A 206 13.95 3.20 -27.64
CA HIS A 206 14.95 2.50 -26.85
C HIS A 206 14.51 1.08 -26.55
N ALA A 207 15.37 0.12 -26.89
CA ALA A 207 15.13 -1.29 -26.56
C ALA A 207 15.24 -1.55 -25.05
N THR A 208 14.47 -2.51 -24.55
CA THR A 208 14.52 -2.96 -23.16
C THR A 208 15.18 -4.33 -23.08
N TYR A 209 16.30 -4.42 -22.39
CA TYR A 209 17.06 -5.66 -22.21
C TYR A 209 16.80 -6.33 -20.87
N SER A 210 16.40 -5.57 -19.86
CA SER A 210 16.02 -6.01 -18.52
C SER A 210 14.87 -5.15 -17.99
N GLY A 211 14.24 -5.62 -16.92
CA GLY A 211 13.21 -4.89 -16.20
C GLY A 211 11.80 -5.01 -16.77
N CYS A 212 10.86 -4.59 -15.93
CA CYS A 212 9.46 -4.41 -16.28
C CYS A 212 9.14 -2.92 -16.31
N PRO A 213 8.46 -2.38 -17.34
CA PRO A 213 8.15 -0.96 -17.40
C PRO A 213 7.41 -0.48 -16.14
N GLN A 214 7.98 0.49 -15.41
CA GLN A 214 7.30 1.10 -14.26
C GLN A 214 6.07 1.86 -14.76
N GLY A 215 4.87 1.34 -14.46
CA GLY A 215 3.58 1.87 -14.94
C GLY A 215 2.83 0.94 -15.89
N GLY A 216 3.40 -0.18 -16.32
CA GLY A 216 2.68 -1.28 -16.95
C GLY A 216 1.68 -1.92 -15.98
N ILE A 217 0.53 -2.34 -16.48
CA ILE A 217 -0.55 -2.95 -15.66
C ILE A 217 -0.11 -4.33 -15.12
N VAL A 218 0.62 -5.08 -15.93
CA VAL A 218 1.09 -6.44 -15.58
C VAL A 218 2.38 -6.42 -14.75
N SER A 219 3.16 -5.33 -14.77
CA SER A 219 4.48 -5.26 -14.12
C SER A 219 4.46 -5.58 -12.62
N PRO A 220 3.47 -5.13 -11.81
CA PRO A 220 3.43 -5.45 -10.39
C PRO A 220 3.29 -6.93 -10.08
N ILE A 221 2.47 -7.68 -10.84
CA ILE A 221 2.32 -9.12 -10.61
C ILE A 221 3.54 -9.89 -11.07
N LEU A 222 4.18 -9.49 -12.18
CA LEU A 222 5.44 -10.09 -12.64
C LEU A 222 6.55 -9.89 -11.61
N ALA A 223 6.67 -8.70 -11.03
CA ALA A 223 7.61 -8.44 -9.93
C ALA A 223 7.30 -9.31 -8.69
N ASN A 224 6.02 -9.48 -8.33
CA ASN A 224 5.66 -10.37 -7.21
C ASN A 224 5.97 -11.84 -7.51
N ILE A 225 5.75 -12.33 -8.73
CA ILE A 225 6.12 -13.69 -9.16
C ILE A 225 7.63 -13.88 -9.01
N TYR A 226 8.41 -12.91 -9.48
CA TYR A 226 9.87 -12.94 -9.40
C TYR A 226 10.37 -12.94 -7.94
N LEU A 227 9.87 -12.03 -7.12
CA LEU A 227 10.28 -11.88 -5.72
C LEU A 227 9.69 -12.97 -4.80
N ASN A 228 8.73 -13.76 -5.26
CA ASN A 228 8.25 -14.92 -4.51
C ASN A 228 9.35 -15.99 -4.32
N GLU A 229 10.35 -16.02 -5.20
CA GLU A 229 11.52 -16.88 -5.00
C GLU A 229 12.37 -16.42 -3.80
N LEU A 230 12.48 -15.09 -3.58
CA LEU A 230 13.07 -14.55 -2.36
C LEU A 230 12.25 -14.94 -1.12
N ASP A 231 10.90 -14.85 -1.20
CA ASP A 231 10.03 -15.22 -0.09
C ASP A 231 10.24 -16.69 0.30
N LYS A 232 10.29 -17.61 -0.68
CA LYS A 232 10.58 -19.03 -0.46
C LYS A 232 11.95 -19.27 0.18
N PHE A 233 12.98 -18.55 -0.32
CA PHE A 233 14.34 -18.65 0.23
C PHE A 233 14.37 -18.22 1.70
N VAL A 234 13.75 -17.08 2.04
CA VAL A 234 13.72 -16.59 3.42
C VAL A 234 12.92 -17.52 4.32
N GLU A 235 11.80 -18.07 3.86
CA GLU A 235 11.01 -19.04 4.62
C GLU A 235 11.78 -20.35 4.88
N LYS A 236 12.57 -20.81 3.90
CA LYS A 236 13.46 -21.96 4.07
C LYS A 236 14.56 -21.64 5.10
N THR A 237 15.26 -20.55 4.94
CA THR A 237 16.29 -20.07 5.87
C THR A 237 15.73 -19.91 7.29
N ALA A 238 14.51 -19.40 7.43
CA ALA A 238 13.85 -19.24 8.73
C ALA A 238 13.56 -20.58 9.41
N LYS A 239 13.18 -21.61 8.66
CA LYS A 239 12.99 -22.98 9.18
C LYS A 239 14.31 -23.60 9.63
N GLU A 240 15.37 -23.47 8.85
CA GLU A 240 16.71 -23.97 9.16
C GLU A 240 17.34 -23.27 10.37
N PHE A 241 17.09 -21.97 10.50
CA PHE A 241 17.59 -21.15 11.61
C PHE A 241 16.83 -21.39 12.92
N TYR A 242 15.63 -21.97 12.88
CA TYR A 242 14.75 -22.09 14.02
C TYR A 242 15.36 -22.96 15.12
N LYS A 243 15.41 -22.40 16.34
CA LYS A 243 15.73 -23.10 17.59
C LYS A 243 14.69 -22.72 18.64
N SER A 244 14.06 -23.71 19.26
CA SER A 244 13.13 -23.48 20.36
C SER A 244 13.87 -22.93 21.58
N ARG A 245 13.13 -22.18 22.42
CA ARG A 245 13.66 -21.68 23.69
C ARG A 245 13.82 -22.85 24.68
N ASP A 246 14.95 -22.84 25.40
CA ASP A 246 15.10 -23.69 26.56
C ASP A 246 14.07 -23.28 27.62
N ARG A 247 13.38 -24.27 28.20
CA ARG A 247 12.31 -24.03 29.18
C ARG A 247 12.82 -23.83 30.60
N HIS A 248 14.13 -23.85 30.80
CA HIS A 248 14.76 -23.66 32.12
C HIS A 248 14.91 -22.17 32.44
N HIS A 249 14.76 -21.85 33.69
CA HIS A 249 15.06 -20.53 34.21
C HIS A 249 16.56 -20.22 34.07
N THR A 250 16.91 -18.95 34.07
CA THR A 250 18.31 -18.54 34.14
C THR A 250 18.86 -18.87 35.53
N PRO A 251 20.13 -19.29 35.64
CA PRO A 251 20.75 -19.59 36.95
C PRO A 251 20.64 -18.43 37.94
N GLU A 252 20.75 -17.18 37.46
CA GLU A 252 20.61 -15.97 38.26
C GLU A 252 19.19 -15.82 38.82
N TYR A 253 18.16 -16.11 38.02
CA TYR A 253 16.77 -16.06 38.47
C TYR A 253 16.48 -17.14 39.52
N ASP A 254 16.97 -18.34 39.33
CA ASP A 254 16.80 -19.46 40.27
C ASP A 254 17.51 -19.16 41.59
N LYS A 255 18.73 -18.60 41.56
CA LYS A 255 19.47 -18.18 42.76
C LYS A 255 18.67 -17.15 43.55
N VAL A 256 18.14 -16.09 42.93
CA VAL A 256 17.35 -15.08 43.63
C VAL A 256 16.03 -15.65 44.13
N THR A 257 15.37 -16.49 43.38
CA THR A 257 14.12 -17.17 43.80
C THR A 257 14.35 -18.07 44.98
N TRP A 258 15.47 -18.82 45.00
CA TRP A 258 15.85 -19.65 46.10
C TRP A 258 16.11 -18.81 47.37
N GLN A 259 16.82 -17.68 47.24
CA GLN A 259 17.05 -16.77 48.38
C GLN A 259 15.75 -16.22 48.96
N ILE A 260 14.78 -15.88 48.09
CA ILE A 260 13.45 -15.45 48.52
C ILE A 260 12.73 -16.55 49.29
N LYS A 261 12.72 -17.77 48.76
CA LYS A 261 12.10 -18.91 49.44
C LYS A 261 12.74 -19.20 50.78
N LYS A 262 14.08 -19.12 50.89
CA LYS A 262 14.82 -19.29 52.16
C LYS A 262 14.44 -18.20 53.18
N ALA A 263 14.41 -16.93 52.76
CA ALA A 263 14.01 -15.84 53.64
C ALA A 263 12.53 -15.94 54.09
N GLN A 264 11.64 -16.39 53.20
CA GLN A 264 10.23 -16.64 53.53
C GLN A 264 10.04 -17.80 54.53
N LYS A 265 10.90 -18.82 54.46
CA LYS A 265 10.89 -19.92 55.43
C LYS A 265 11.34 -19.42 56.82
N GLN A 266 12.39 -18.59 56.88
CA GLN A 266 12.86 -17.96 58.12
C GLN A 266 11.83 -17.00 58.71
N LEU A 267 11.08 -16.29 57.85
CA LEU A 267 10.04 -15.34 58.29
C LEU A 267 8.91 -16.02 59.08
N LYS A 268 8.67 -17.33 58.91
CA LYS A 268 7.62 -18.07 59.63
C LYS A 268 7.93 -18.23 61.10
N THR A 269 9.21 -18.24 61.49
CA THR A 269 9.67 -18.44 62.87
C THR A 269 10.23 -17.18 63.52
N ALA A 270 10.45 -16.11 62.76
CA ALA A 270 11.04 -14.91 63.23
C ALA A 270 10.04 -13.98 63.98
N THR A 271 10.49 -13.31 65.03
CA THR A 271 9.71 -12.35 65.82
C THR A 271 10.45 -11.00 65.97
N GLY A 272 9.74 -9.94 66.33
CA GLY A 272 10.32 -8.64 66.63
C GLY A 272 11.13 -8.00 65.48
N GLN A 273 12.31 -7.49 65.79
CA GLN A 273 13.20 -6.81 64.84
C GLN A 273 13.68 -7.71 63.70
N GLU A 274 13.89 -8.99 63.97
CA GLU A 274 14.32 -9.94 62.95
C GLU A 274 13.27 -10.13 61.86
N LYS A 275 12.00 -10.12 62.20
CA LYS A 275 10.87 -10.16 61.26
C LYS A 275 10.88 -8.97 60.33
N THR A 276 11.12 -7.76 60.87
CA THR A 276 11.18 -6.53 60.09
C THR A 276 12.34 -6.53 59.09
N ALA A 277 13.53 -6.98 59.55
CA ALA A 277 14.72 -7.12 58.68
C ALA A 277 14.51 -8.13 57.55
N LEU A 278 13.87 -9.25 57.85
CA LEU A 278 13.54 -10.26 56.82
C LEU A 278 12.52 -9.76 55.78
N LEU A 279 11.52 -8.99 56.20
CA LEU A 279 10.56 -8.35 55.29
C LEU A 279 11.24 -7.37 54.34
N GLN A 280 12.15 -6.54 54.84
CA GLN A 280 12.96 -5.61 54.03
C GLN A 280 13.84 -6.38 53.03
N LYS A 281 14.53 -7.45 53.51
CA LYS A 281 15.35 -8.31 52.65
C LYS A 281 14.53 -8.98 51.53
N ILE A 282 13.34 -9.48 51.85
CA ILE A 282 12.44 -10.06 50.85
C ILE A 282 12.01 -9.01 49.84
N ALA A 283 11.70 -7.80 50.26
CA ALA A 283 11.34 -6.72 49.34
C ALA A 283 12.49 -6.35 48.38
N GLN A 284 13.73 -6.25 48.91
CA GLN A 284 14.93 -6.04 48.08
C GLN A 284 15.16 -7.18 47.09
N LEU A 285 15.10 -8.43 47.54
CA LEU A 285 15.27 -9.61 46.67
C LEU A 285 14.17 -9.68 45.58
N LYS A 286 12.92 -9.35 45.89
CA LYS A 286 11.84 -9.24 44.93
C LYS A 286 12.12 -8.15 43.90
N ALA A 287 12.65 -7.01 44.28
CA ALA A 287 13.06 -5.94 43.37
C ALA A 287 14.16 -6.40 42.41
N VAL A 288 15.15 -7.18 42.90
CA VAL A 288 16.20 -7.81 42.07
C VAL A 288 15.58 -8.87 41.13
N MET A 289 14.72 -9.74 41.65
CA MET A 289 14.03 -10.76 40.85
C MET A 289 13.24 -10.14 39.68
N HIS A 290 12.57 -9.01 39.92
CA HIS A 290 11.83 -8.30 38.88
C HIS A 290 12.72 -7.71 37.77
N LYS A 291 13.99 -7.46 38.03
CA LYS A 291 14.97 -6.99 37.06
C LYS A 291 15.72 -8.12 36.36
N THR A 292 15.77 -9.32 36.95
CA THR A 292 16.49 -10.49 36.42
C THR A 292 15.65 -11.18 35.36
N PRO A 293 16.21 -11.50 34.17
CA PRO A 293 15.49 -12.27 33.14
C PRO A 293 15.12 -13.67 33.67
N CYS A 294 13.85 -14.01 33.61
CA CYS A 294 13.34 -15.30 34.08
C CYS A 294 13.79 -16.48 33.22
N MET A 295 13.88 -16.28 31.90
CA MET A 295 14.20 -17.32 30.92
C MET A 295 15.42 -16.93 30.11
N SER A 296 16.22 -17.91 29.69
CA SER A 296 17.33 -17.72 28.78
C SER A 296 16.83 -17.27 27.40
N LYS A 297 17.62 -16.48 26.69
CA LYS A 297 17.33 -16.05 25.32
C LYS A 297 18.01 -16.97 24.30
N THR A 298 17.76 -18.26 24.41
CA THR A 298 18.37 -19.27 23.53
C THR A 298 17.59 -19.51 22.25
N ASP A 299 16.36 -18.97 22.15
CA ASP A 299 15.52 -19.12 20.98
C ASP A 299 16.09 -18.34 19.77
N LYS A 300 16.18 -19.06 18.64
CA LYS A 300 16.58 -18.49 17.36
C LYS A 300 15.37 -18.50 16.42
N VAL A 301 14.97 -17.33 15.94
CA VAL A 301 13.78 -17.18 15.09
C VAL A 301 14.03 -16.07 14.09
N ILE A 302 13.66 -16.30 12.84
CA ILE A 302 13.52 -15.26 11.81
C ILE A 302 12.04 -15.02 11.54
N LYS A 303 11.64 -13.76 11.54
CA LYS A 303 10.35 -13.27 11.07
C LYS A 303 10.58 -12.39 9.85
N TYR A 304 9.67 -12.42 8.89
CA TYR A 304 9.86 -11.77 7.59
C TYR A 304 8.59 -11.13 7.11
N ILE A 305 8.70 -9.92 6.55
CA ILE A 305 7.60 -9.22 5.86
C ILE A 305 8.20 -8.47 4.68
N ARG A 306 7.51 -8.56 3.53
CA ARG A 306 7.86 -7.85 2.30
C ARG A 306 6.70 -7.01 1.79
N TYR A 307 7.01 -5.83 1.31
CA TYR A 307 6.08 -4.96 0.60
C TYR A 307 6.73 -4.48 -0.71
N ALA A 308 6.39 -5.12 -1.82
CA ALA A 308 7.05 -4.96 -3.12
C ALA A 308 8.56 -5.27 -3.02
N ASP A 309 9.42 -4.30 -3.26
CA ASP A 309 10.88 -4.35 -3.16
C ASP A 309 11.43 -4.08 -1.74
N ASP A 310 10.65 -3.42 -0.89
CA ASP A 310 11.02 -3.19 0.51
C ASP A 310 10.72 -4.43 1.36
N PHE A 311 11.67 -4.89 2.18
CA PHE A 311 11.45 -5.99 3.12
C PHE A 311 12.14 -5.76 4.46
N ILE A 312 11.64 -6.44 5.48
CA ILE A 312 12.22 -6.40 6.83
C ILE A 312 12.22 -7.78 7.46
N LEU A 313 13.36 -8.16 8.06
CA LEU A 313 13.45 -9.34 8.90
C LEU A 313 13.59 -8.92 10.36
N GLY A 314 12.91 -9.64 11.24
CA GLY A 314 13.10 -9.58 12.68
C GLY A 314 13.79 -10.84 13.17
N VAL A 315 14.96 -10.69 13.78
CA VAL A 315 15.81 -11.81 14.19
C VAL A 315 15.88 -11.88 15.71
N LYS A 316 15.56 -13.07 16.25
CA LYS A 316 15.98 -13.45 17.61
C LYS A 316 17.28 -14.25 17.46
N GLY A 317 18.37 -13.68 17.91
CA GLY A 317 19.73 -14.20 17.78
C GLY A 317 20.73 -13.11 18.12
N ASP A 318 21.98 -13.35 17.82
CA ASP A 318 23.08 -12.39 17.99
C ASP A 318 23.31 -11.55 16.71
N LYS A 319 24.27 -10.63 16.78
CA LYS A 319 24.63 -9.78 15.63
C LYS A 319 25.30 -10.58 14.52
N ALA A 320 26.12 -11.56 14.88
CA ALA A 320 26.81 -12.43 13.92
C ALA A 320 25.82 -13.29 13.12
N ASP A 321 24.73 -13.75 13.76
CA ASP A 321 23.61 -14.39 13.05
C ASP A 321 23.01 -13.45 11.99
N CYS A 322 22.80 -12.18 12.34
CA CYS A 322 22.23 -11.20 11.39
C CYS A 322 23.17 -10.92 10.22
N GLU A 323 24.47 -10.82 10.46
CA GLU A 323 25.49 -10.61 9.42
C GLU A 323 25.57 -11.82 8.48
N ARG A 324 25.45 -13.04 9.00
CA ARG A 324 25.38 -14.28 8.23
C ARG A 324 24.13 -14.31 7.34
N ILE A 325 22.95 -14.02 7.92
CA ILE A 325 21.67 -13.97 7.20
C ILE A 325 21.72 -12.91 6.09
N LYS A 326 22.26 -11.71 6.38
CA LYS A 326 22.42 -10.65 5.39
C LYS A 326 23.31 -11.09 4.21
N ARG A 327 24.42 -11.79 4.47
CA ARG A 327 25.29 -12.35 3.41
C ARG A 327 24.53 -13.39 2.58
N GLN A 328 23.86 -14.34 3.20
CA GLN A 328 23.07 -15.36 2.49
C GLN A 328 21.98 -14.74 1.61
N LEU A 329 21.32 -13.67 2.07
CA LEU A 329 20.36 -12.92 1.27
C LEU A 329 21.03 -12.22 0.08
N SER A 330 22.16 -11.57 0.30
CA SER A 330 22.92 -10.90 -0.77
C SER A 330 23.35 -11.89 -1.84
N ASP A 331 23.91 -13.03 -1.44
CA ASP A 331 24.34 -14.09 -2.33
C ASP A 331 23.19 -14.67 -3.15
N PHE A 332 22.06 -14.96 -2.50
CA PHE A 332 20.86 -15.45 -3.19
C PHE A 332 20.33 -14.43 -4.20
N ILE A 333 20.20 -13.18 -3.80
CA ILE A 333 19.69 -12.10 -4.67
C ILE A 333 20.62 -11.88 -5.87
N SER A 334 21.94 -11.93 -5.68
CA SER A 334 22.89 -11.73 -6.77
C SER A 334 22.98 -12.93 -7.71
N GLN A 335 23.08 -14.13 -7.16
CA GLN A 335 23.31 -15.35 -7.95
C GLN A 335 22.02 -15.87 -8.60
N THR A 336 20.92 -15.93 -7.85
CA THR A 336 19.66 -16.52 -8.32
C THR A 336 18.74 -15.51 -9.00
N LEU A 337 18.59 -14.32 -8.40
CA LEU A 337 17.73 -13.28 -8.94
C LEU A 337 18.48 -12.25 -9.81
N LYS A 338 19.79 -12.37 -9.95
CA LYS A 338 20.62 -11.42 -10.74
C LYS A 338 20.33 -9.96 -10.43
N MET A 339 20.10 -9.66 -9.15
CA MET A 339 19.82 -8.32 -8.63
C MET A 339 20.83 -7.95 -7.55
N GLU A 340 20.81 -6.69 -7.11
CA GLU A 340 21.69 -6.20 -6.06
C GLU A 340 20.89 -5.65 -4.87
N LEU A 341 21.34 -5.95 -3.65
CA LEU A 341 20.87 -5.24 -2.46
C LEU A 341 21.46 -3.82 -2.42
N SER A 342 20.68 -2.88 -1.98
CA SER A 342 21.16 -1.53 -1.71
C SER A 342 21.96 -1.52 -0.41
N GLU A 343 23.28 -1.53 -0.46
CA GLU A 343 24.16 -1.55 0.73
C GLU A 343 23.83 -0.40 1.70
N GLN A 344 23.60 0.81 1.16
CA GLN A 344 23.30 2.00 1.94
C GLN A 344 21.96 1.92 2.70
N LYS A 345 21.02 1.08 2.24
CA LYS A 345 19.70 0.94 2.84
C LYS A 345 19.49 -0.42 3.52
N THR A 346 20.40 -1.37 3.32
CA THR A 346 20.34 -2.67 3.96
C THR A 346 21.10 -2.62 5.27
N LEU A 347 20.37 -2.26 6.34
CA LEU A 347 20.94 -2.00 7.66
C LEU A 347 20.59 -3.13 8.64
N ILE A 348 21.51 -3.36 9.58
CA ILE A 348 21.26 -4.23 10.75
C ILE A 348 21.07 -3.30 11.95
N THR A 349 19.84 -3.18 12.42
CA THR A 349 19.44 -2.25 13.49
C THR A 349 19.05 -3.02 14.74
N HIS A 350 19.64 -2.70 15.89
CA HIS A 350 19.22 -3.32 17.16
C HIS A 350 17.80 -2.87 17.52
N SER A 351 16.98 -3.79 18.02
CA SER A 351 15.53 -3.55 18.19
C SER A 351 15.15 -2.47 19.21
N ASN A 352 16.08 -1.94 20.02
CA ASN A 352 15.83 -0.75 20.85
C ASN A 352 15.87 0.53 20.02
N GLN A 353 16.58 0.54 18.89
CA GLN A 353 16.69 1.67 17.98
C GLN A 353 15.57 1.63 16.97
N TYR A 354 15.35 2.74 16.28
CA TYR A 354 14.34 2.82 15.25
C TYR A 354 14.87 2.29 13.92
N ALA A 355 14.27 1.20 13.45
CA ALA A 355 14.35 0.75 12.06
C ALA A 355 13.24 1.45 11.26
N ARG A 356 13.44 1.69 9.97
CA ARG A 356 12.45 2.34 9.13
C ARG A 356 11.84 1.40 8.11
N PHE A 357 10.52 1.20 8.19
CA PHE A 357 9.78 0.39 7.23
C PHE A 357 8.45 1.03 6.87
N LEU A 358 8.14 1.13 5.57
CA LEU A 358 6.91 1.73 5.05
C LEU A 358 6.59 3.08 5.69
N GLY A 359 7.58 3.93 5.88
CA GLY A 359 7.38 5.29 6.43
C GLY A 359 7.06 5.37 7.92
N TYR A 360 7.12 4.27 8.66
CA TYR A 360 7.07 4.21 10.12
C TYR A 360 8.45 3.97 10.70
N ASP A 361 8.69 4.50 11.89
CA ASP A 361 9.82 4.13 12.75
C ASP A 361 9.38 2.96 13.64
N ILE A 362 10.12 1.88 13.62
CA ILE A 362 9.77 0.62 14.27
C ILE A 362 10.81 0.29 15.33
N ARG A 363 10.36 -0.05 16.52
CA ARG A 363 11.22 -0.58 17.58
C ARG A 363 10.48 -1.59 18.44
N VAL A 364 11.23 -2.37 19.22
CA VAL A 364 10.67 -3.25 20.25
C VAL A 364 10.78 -2.55 21.60
N ARG A 365 9.65 -2.42 22.29
CA ARG A 365 9.63 -1.80 23.63
C ARG A 365 10.45 -2.64 24.59
N ARG A 366 11.40 -1.97 25.26
CA ARG A 366 12.21 -2.51 26.34
C ARG A 366 12.28 -1.45 27.46
N ASP A 367 11.25 -1.42 28.30
CA ASP A 367 11.17 -0.51 29.44
C ASP A 367 11.23 -1.31 30.73
N GLN A 368 12.15 -0.97 31.61
CA GLN A 368 12.29 -1.61 32.91
C GLN A 368 11.43 -0.96 33.98
N LYS A 369 10.65 0.08 33.65
CA LYS A 369 9.78 0.77 34.62
C LYS A 369 8.71 -0.17 35.15
N LEU A 370 8.57 -0.15 36.45
CA LEU A 370 7.48 -0.81 37.14
C LEU A 370 6.29 0.15 37.19
N LYS A 371 5.10 -0.38 36.95
CA LYS A 371 3.84 0.38 37.04
C LYS A 371 3.03 -0.10 38.22
N PRO A 372 2.55 0.78 39.11
CA PRO A 372 1.57 0.39 40.11
C PRO A 372 0.23 0.05 39.44
N HIS A 373 -0.37 -1.03 39.88
CA HIS A 373 -1.68 -1.50 39.42
C HIS A 373 -2.48 -1.91 40.65
N GLY A 374 -3.19 -0.96 41.26
CA GLY A 374 -3.80 -1.15 42.59
C GLY A 374 -2.75 -1.50 43.65
N ASN A 375 -2.97 -2.59 44.37
CA ASN A 375 -2.03 -3.07 45.42
C ASN A 375 -0.84 -3.88 44.86
N HIS A 376 -0.75 -4.03 43.53
CA HIS A 376 0.34 -4.80 42.91
C HIS A 376 1.19 -3.91 42.02
N VAL A 377 2.49 -4.22 41.95
CA VAL A 377 3.43 -3.59 41.03
C VAL A 377 3.64 -4.56 39.85
N SER A 378 3.35 -4.12 38.67
CA SER A 378 3.54 -4.90 37.43
C SER A 378 4.67 -4.36 36.58
N ARG A 379 5.36 -5.22 35.86
CA ARG A 379 6.31 -4.80 34.82
C ARG A 379 5.55 -4.19 33.65
N THR A 380 6.14 -3.18 33.02
CA THR A 380 5.68 -2.73 31.71
C THR A 380 5.75 -3.89 30.73
N LEU A 381 4.71 -4.05 29.90
CA LEU A 381 4.68 -5.08 28.85
C LEU A 381 5.83 -4.84 27.87
N ASN A 382 6.86 -5.65 27.97
CA ASN A 382 8.04 -5.63 27.11
C ASN A 382 7.92 -6.60 25.96
N GLY A 383 8.74 -6.37 24.92
CA GLY A 383 8.79 -7.21 23.75
C GLY A 383 7.75 -6.86 22.68
N SER A 384 6.79 -5.97 22.97
CA SER A 384 5.83 -5.50 21.96
C SER A 384 6.47 -4.55 20.97
N VAL A 385 6.07 -4.67 19.70
CA VAL A 385 6.51 -3.74 18.65
C VAL A 385 5.76 -2.41 18.76
N GLU A 386 6.51 -1.33 18.73
CA GLU A 386 5.98 0.04 18.61
C GLU A 386 6.15 0.53 17.17
N LEU A 387 5.04 0.98 16.59
CA LEU A 387 5.01 1.66 15.31
C LEU A 387 4.93 3.16 15.57
N CYS A 388 5.96 3.92 15.26
CA CYS A 388 6.03 5.34 15.58
C CYS A 388 5.97 6.21 14.32
N ILE A 389 5.41 7.39 14.45
CA ILE A 389 5.39 8.42 13.41
C ILE A 389 6.76 9.10 13.41
N PRO A 390 7.50 9.11 12.31
CA PRO A 390 8.74 9.89 12.16
C PRO A 390 8.39 11.37 11.94
N PHE A 391 8.01 12.05 13.02
CA PHE A 391 7.40 13.38 12.93
C PHE A 391 8.36 14.40 12.28
N ALA A 392 9.62 14.41 12.71
CA ALA A 392 10.63 15.34 12.19
C ALA A 392 10.91 15.09 10.69
N ASP A 393 11.02 13.82 10.28
CA ASP A 393 11.46 13.44 8.92
C ASP A 393 10.32 13.39 7.89
N LYS A 394 9.07 13.28 8.32
CA LYS A 394 7.92 13.12 7.42
C LYS A 394 6.89 14.22 7.57
N ILE A 395 6.48 14.54 8.80
CA ILE A 395 5.40 15.50 9.03
C ILE A 395 5.92 16.94 8.86
N MET A 396 7.05 17.27 9.46
CA MET A 396 7.61 18.62 9.34
C MET A 396 7.95 18.99 7.87
N PRO A 397 8.66 18.18 7.09
CA PRO A 397 8.91 18.47 5.68
C PRO A 397 7.62 18.58 4.85
N PHE A 398 6.58 17.78 5.16
CA PHE A 398 5.28 17.92 4.52
C PHE A 398 4.64 19.29 4.78
N LEU A 399 4.64 19.74 6.04
CA LEU A 399 4.08 21.04 6.43
C LEU A 399 4.81 22.22 5.75
N PHE A 400 6.16 22.20 5.71
CA PHE A 400 6.96 23.18 5.00
C PHE A 400 6.69 23.15 3.49
N GLY A 401 6.74 21.97 2.87
CA GLY A 401 6.52 21.79 1.44
C GLY A 401 5.12 22.20 0.95
N LYS A 402 4.13 22.18 1.87
CA LYS A 402 2.77 22.64 1.63
C LYS A 402 2.53 24.10 2.04
N SER A 403 3.55 24.81 2.48
CA SER A 403 3.44 26.18 2.99
C SER A 403 2.37 26.33 4.08
N VAL A 404 2.30 25.35 4.98
CA VAL A 404 1.43 25.38 6.16
C VAL A 404 2.11 26.16 7.29
N ILE A 405 3.43 26.01 7.39
CA ILE A 405 4.25 26.56 8.46
C ILE A 405 5.47 27.29 7.89
N ARG A 406 6.01 28.18 8.69
CA ARG A 406 7.37 28.74 8.55
C ARG A 406 8.14 28.61 9.84
N GLN A 407 9.45 28.59 9.74
CA GLN A 407 10.34 28.71 10.89
C GLN A 407 10.80 30.15 11.04
N LEU A 408 10.69 30.69 12.24
CA LEU A 408 11.18 32.03 12.58
C LEU A 408 12.69 31.97 12.91
N ARG A 409 13.32 33.13 13.06
CA ARG A 409 14.77 33.24 13.35
C ARG A 409 15.17 32.62 14.69
N ASP A 410 14.26 32.61 15.65
CA ASP A 410 14.42 31.98 16.95
C ASP A 410 14.18 30.46 16.96
N GLY A 411 13.94 29.85 15.80
CA GLY A 411 13.63 28.43 15.64
C GLY A 411 12.16 28.08 15.86
N THR A 412 11.31 29.01 16.28
CA THR A 412 9.88 28.77 16.54
C THR A 412 9.14 28.44 15.23
N ILE A 413 8.21 27.49 15.31
CA ILE A 413 7.35 27.08 14.19
C ILE A 413 6.03 27.85 14.26
N GLU A 414 5.72 28.58 13.20
CA GLU A 414 4.49 29.36 13.08
C GLU A 414 3.63 28.88 11.90
N PRO A 415 2.32 28.62 12.08
CA PRO A 415 1.41 28.39 10.97
C PRO A 415 1.20 29.65 10.14
N ILE A 416 1.18 29.53 8.80
CA ILE A 416 1.03 30.64 7.86
C ILE A 416 -0.15 30.44 6.92
N ALA A 417 -0.63 31.54 6.31
CA ALA A 417 -1.67 31.50 5.30
C ALA A 417 -1.13 30.95 3.96
N ARG A 418 -1.89 30.10 3.29
CA ARG A 418 -1.59 29.59 1.95
C ARG A 418 -2.12 30.55 0.90
N LYS A 419 -1.36 31.57 0.51
CA LYS A 419 -1.78 32.62 -0.42
C LYS A 419 -2.20 32.08 -1.78
N TYR A 420 -1.61 31.00 -2.27
CA TYR A 420 -1.90 30.42 -3.58
C TYR A 420 -3.31 29.81 -3.73
N ILE A 421 -4.04 29.59 -2.62
CA ILE A 421 -5.44 29.11 -2.66
C ILE A 421 -6.45 30.19 -2.26
N PHE A 422 -6.08 31.46 -2.14
CA PHE A 422 -7.02 32.55 -1.83
C PHE A 422 -8.13 32.69 -2.87
N ARG A 423 -7.85 32.37 -4.13
CA ARG A 423 -8.85 32.37 -5.23
C ARG A 423 -9.87 31.25 -5.16
N CYS A 424 -9.62 30.22 -4.34
CA CYS A 424 -10.57 29.12 -4.15
C CYS A 424 -11.74 29.55 -3.26
N THR A 425 -12.90 28.86 -3.36
CA THR A 425 -14.01 29.07 -2.43
C THR A 425 -13.63 28.61 -1.03
N ASP A 426 -14.31 29.12 0.00
CA ASP A 426 -14.05 28.70 1.39
C ASP A 426 -14.25 27.19 1.58
N LEU A 427 -15.25 26.63 0.87
CA LEU A 427 -15.48 25.18 0.83
C LEU A 427 -14.28 24.40 0.26
N GLU A 428 -13.69 24.88 -0.82
CA GLU A 428 -12.53 24.25 -1.45
C GLU A 428 -11.29 24.37 -0.57
N ILE A 429 -11.09 25.52 0.10
CA ILE A 429 -10.01 25.73 1.06
C ILE A 429 -10.12 24.70 2.18
N VAL A 430 -11.24 24.64 2.90
CA VAL A 430 -11.44 23.69 4.01
C VAL A 430 -11.36 22.24 3.51
N SER A 431 -11.92 21.94 2.34
CA SER A 431 -11.85 20.59 1.77
C SER A 431 -10.42 20.15 1.42
N THR A 432 -9.56 21.08 0.99
CA THR A 432 -8.15 20.83 0.71
C THR A 432 -7.40 20.47 1.99
N TYR A 433 -7.54 21.31 3.03
CA TYR A 433 -6.93 21.04 4.33
C TYR A 433 -7.42 19.72 4.95
N ASN A 434 -8.73 19.46 4.91
CA ASN A 434 -9.32 18.22 5.40
C ASN A 434 -8.80 16.98 4.67
N SER A 435 -8.63 17.06 3.35
CA SER A 435 -8.12 15.97 2.53
C SER A 435 -6.66 15.63 2.91
N GLU A 436 -5.83 16.66 3.08
CA GLU A 436 -4.43 16.51 3.46
C GLU A 436 -4.29 16.01 4.90
N LEU A 437 -5.06 16.56 5.84
CA LEU A 437 -5.08 16.13 7.24
C LEU A 437 -5.51 14.67 7.36
N ARG A 438 -6.65 14.31 6.77
CA ARG A 438 -7.13 12.91 6.80
C ARG A 438 -6.16 11.96 6.10
N GLY A 439 -5.50 12.36 5.02
CA GLY A 439 -4.51 11.54 4.34
C GLY A 439 -3.37 11.12 5.25
N ILE A 440 -2.81 12.05 6.01
CA ILE A 440 -1.74 11.80 6.98
C ILE A 440 -2.28 11.00 8.19
N CYS A 441 -3.41 11.44 8.77
CA CYS A 441 -3.98 10.77 9.95
C CYS A 441 -4.41 9.33 9.66
N ASN A 442 -5.04 9.06 8.52
CA ASN A 442 -5.42 7.71 8.11
C ASN A 442 -4.17 6.83 7.89
N TYR A 443 -3.11 7.37 7.25
CA TYR A 443 -1.89 6.61 7.05
C TYR A 443 -1.24 6.21 8.38
N TYR A 444 -1.19 7.11 9.36
CA TYR A 444 -0.62 6.85 10.68
C TYR A 444 -1.62 6.39 11.74
N SER A 445 -2.83 5.96 11.34
CA SER A 445 -3.93 5.60 12.24
C SER A 445 -3.60 4.46 13.22
N ILE A 446 -2.64 3.60 12.88
CA ILE A 446 -2.19 2.45 13.70
C ILE A 446 -0.93 2.74 14.53
N ALA A 447 -0.43 3.99 14.51
CA ALA A 447 0.78 4.36 15.22
C ALA A 447 0.59 4.36 16.74
N SER A 448 1.59 3.86 17.46
CA SER A 448 1.59 3.84 18.94
C SER A 448 1.62 5.24 19.56
N ASN A 449 2.23 6.20 18.86
CA ASN A 449 2.33 7.61 19.27
C ASN A 449 1.36 8.52 18.47
N PHE A 450 0.18 7.99 18.10
CA PHE A 450 -0.83 8.68 17.29
C PHE A 450 -1.20 10.06 17.83
N ASN A 451 -1.19 10.23 19.16
CA ASN A 451 -1.51 11.50 19.81
C ASN A 451 -0.58 12.67 19.39
N LYS A 452 0.63 12.39 18.87
CA LYS A 452 1.49 13.45 18.30
C LYS A 452 0.85 14.16 17.11
N LEU A 453 -0.16 13.57 16.46
CA LEU A 453 -0.91 14.21 15.36
C LEU A 453 -1.85 15.32 15.86
N GLN A 454 -2.07 15.47 17.16
CA GLN A 454 -2.78 16.62 17.71
C GLN A 454 -2.05 17.94 17.38
N TYR A 455 -0.72 17.94 17.48
CA TYR A 455 0.08 19.11 17.09
C TYR A 455 0.04 19.36 15.57
N PHE A 456 0.03 18.31 14.78
CA PHE A 456 -0.17 18.42 13.33
C PHE A 456 -1.55 19.01 12.98
N GLU A 457 -2.63 18.54 13.61
CA GLU A 457 -3.97 19.12 13.47
C GLU A 457 -3.99 20.60 13.81
N TYR A 458 -3.41 20.98 14.96
CA TYR A 458 -3.30 22.37 15.39
C TYR A 458 -2.65 23.26 14.32
N LEU A 459 -1.51 22.84 13.78
CA LEU A 459 -0.81 23.61 12.73
C LEU A 459 -1.65 23.73 11.44
N MET A 460 -2.31 22.66 11.04
CA MET A 460 -3.20 22.65 9.86
C MET A 460 -4.43 23.54 10.07
N GLU A 461 -5.05 23.49 11.24
CA GLU A 461 -6.23 24.28 11.60
C GLU A 461 -5.93 25.78 11.59
N TYR A 462 -4.85 26.19 12.30
CA TYR A 462 -4.48 27.59 12.35
C TYR A 462 -4.01 28.14 11.00
N SER A 463 -3.32 27.34 10.18
CA SER A 463 -2.98 27.72 8.81
C SER A 463 -4.25 27.90 7.95
N CYS A 464 -5.25 27.02 8.11
CA CYS A 464 -6.53 27.13 7.41
C CYS A 464 -7.27 28.43 7.81
N LEU A 465 -7.35 28.70 9.11
CA LEU A 465 -7.97 29.92 9.63
C LEU A 465 -7.23 31.20 9.17
N LYS A 466 -5.89 31.20 9.16
CA LYS A 466 -5.08 32.31 8.61
C LYS A 466 -5.30 32.46 7.10
N THR A 467 -5.51 31.35 6.36
CA THR A 467 -5.82 31.38 4.92
C THR A 467 -7.19 32.02 4.67
N LEU A 468 -8.22 31.61 5.41
CA LEU A 468 -9.54 32.24 5.33
C LEU A 468 -9.51 33.72 5.76
N ALA A 469 -8.78 34.03 6.84
CA ALA A 469 -8.61 35.39 7.33
C ALA A 469 -7.93 36.29 6.29
N GLY A 470 -6.86 35.83 5.65
CA GLY A 470 -6.19 36.59 4.59
C GLY A 470 -7.04 36.77 3.34
N LYS A 471 -7.88 35.80 3.00
CA LYS A 471 -8.83 35.91 1.88
C LYS A 471 -9.93 36.94 2.16
N HIS A 472 -10.43 37.00 3.38
CA HIS A 472 -11.55 37.86 3.79
C HIS A 472 -11.10 39.17 4.49
N GLU A 473 -9.80 39.50 4.41
CA GLU A 473 -9.22 40.68 5.06
C GLU A 473 -9.62 40.81 6.53
N SER A 474 -9.55 39.71 7.26
CA SER A 474 -10.04 39.58 8.63
C SER A 474 -9.01 38.90 9.53
N THR A 475 -9.38 38.55 10.75
CA THR A 475 -8.53 37.81 11.69
C THR A 475 -8.97 36.36 11.86
N SER A 476 -8.03 35.46 12.17
CA SER A 476 -8.32 34.04 12.40
C SER A 476 -9.38 33.84 13.50
N ARG A 477 -9.39 34.70 14.56
CA ARG A 477 -10.38 34.67 15.62
C ARG A 477 -11.79 35.03 15.12
N LYS A 478 -11.91 36.05 14.26
CA LYS A 478 -13.21 36.42 13.62
C LYS A 478 -13.69 35.31 12.71
N MET A 479 -12.81 34.68 11.90
CA MET A 479 -13.15 33.56 11.04
C MET A 479 -13.62 32.34 11.81
N MET A 480 -12.94 32.02 12.92
CA MET A 480 -13.38 30.91 13.78
C MET A 480 -14.78 31.18 14.37
N ARG A 481 -15.06 32.42 14.86
CA ARG A 481 -16.39 32.79 15.37
C ARG A 481 -17.46 32.72 14.30
N LYS A 482 -17.20 33.22 13.10
CA LYS A 482 -18.11 33.19 11.93
C LYS A 482 -18.53 31.76 11.57
N TYR A 483 -17.60 30.81 11.64
CA TYR A 483 -17.80 29.43 11.20
C TYR A 483 -17.98 28.43 12.35
N ARG A 484 -18.02 28.88 13.60
CA ARG A 484 -18.28 28.00 14.77
C ARG A 484 -19.68 27.42 14.71
N ASP A 485 -19.82 26.18 15.15
CA ASP A 485 -21.12 25.55 15.40
C ASP A 485 -21.39 25.45 16.91
N GLY A 486 -22.64 25.10 17.28
CA GLY A 486 -23.05 24.99 18.67
C GLY A 486 -22.33 23.89 19.46
N ASN A 487 -21.67 22.96 18.78
CA ASN A 487 -20.96 21.82 19.36
C ASN A 487 -19.45 22.05 19.55
N GLY A 488 -18.99 23.30 19.45
CA GLY A 488 -17.57 23.66 19.65
C GLY A 488 -16.65 23.33 18.48
N SER A 489 -17.16 22.72 17.39
CA SER A 489 -16.44 22.58 16.13
C SER A 489 -16.71 23.79 15.21
N TRP A 490 -15.98 23.89 14.10
CA TRP A 490 -16.21 24.93 13.10
C TRP A 490 -16.21 24.34 11.69
N GLY A 491 -16.91 24.99 10.78
CA GLY A 491 -17.01 24.53 9.40
C GLY A 491 -17.74 25.53 8.51
N VAL A 492 -17.51 25.42 7.21
CA VAL A 492 -18.07 26.32 6.20
C VAL A 492 -19.39 25.79 5.68
N PRO A 493 -20.48 26.58 5.68
CA PRO A 493 -21.74 26.22 5.06
C PRO A 493 -21.61 26.23 3.53
N TYR A 494 -22.36 25.36 2.87
CA TYR A 494 -22.47 25.32 1.41
C TYR A 494 -23.84 24.82 0.97
N GLN A 495 -24.31 25.37 -0.14
CA GLN A 495 -25.60 25.04 -0.72
C GLN A 495 -25.57 23.71 -1.47
N THR A 496 -26.56 22.86 -1.29
CA THR A 496 -26.82 21.64 -2.07
C THR A 496 -28.27 21.59 -2.53
N LYS A 497 -28.60 20.70 -3.45
CA LYS A 497 -29.99 20.46 -3.88
C LYS A 497 -30.93 20.06 -2.72
N ALA A 498 -30.38 19.46 -1.67
CA ALA A 498 -31.10 19.04 -0.47
C ALA A 498 -31.02 20.06 0.67
N GLY A 499 -30.67 21.33 0.39
CA GLY A 499 -30.54 22.39 1.38
C GLY A 499 -29.07 22.72 1.75
N ILE A 500 -28.91 23.54 2.77
CA ILE A 500 -27.61 23.98 3.28
C ILE A 500 -26.95 22.86 4.07
N LYS A 501 -25.75 22.48 3.66
CA LYS A 501 -24.87 21.54 4.39
C LYS A 501 -23.65 22.27 4.91
N ARG A 502 -22.95 21.65 5.87
CA ARG A 502 -21.76 22.22 6.47
C ARG A 502 -20.56 21.29 6.26
N ARG A 503 -19.41 21.87 5.89
CA ARG A 503 -18.12 21.16 5.80
C ARG A 503 -17.29 21.52 7.02
N SER A 504 -17.40 20.68 8.08
CA SER A 504 -16.59 20.83 9.29
C SER A 504 -15.12 20.60 9.03
N PHE A 505 -14.26 21.27 9.80
CA PHE A 505 -12.83 20.96 9.83
C PHE A 505 -12.62 19.57 10.43
N ALA A 506 -11.76 18.76 9.81
CA ALA A 506 -11.55 17.37 10.21
C ALA A 506 -10.71 17.27 11.50
N ARG A 507 -11.01 16.27 12.31
CA ARG A 507 -10.27 15.98 13.54
C ARG A 507 -9.36 14.76 13.33
N PHE A 508 -8.15 14.77 13.91
CA PHE A 508 -7.23 13.63 13.82
C PHE A 508 -7.81 12.39 14.50
N MET A 509 -8.56 12.56 15.60
CA MET A 509 -9.18 11.44 16.32
C MET A 509 -10.19 10.67 15.49
N ASP A 510 -10.88 11.30 14.53
CA ASP A 510 -11.80 10.63 13.62
C ASP A 510 -11.13 9.57 12.74
N CYS A 511 -9.80 9.66 12.62
CA CYS A 511 -8.99 8.75 11.81
C CYS A 511 -8.31 7.65 12.63
N LYS A 512 -8.43 7.64 13.96
CA LYS A 512 -7.78 6.65 14.80
C LYS A 512 -8.37 5.26 14.56
N ASN A 513 -7.54 4.34 14.11
CA ASN A 513 -7.96 2.96 13.95
C ASN A 513 -7.71 2.19 15.26
N THR A 514 -8.77 1.80 15.94
CA THR A 514 -8.73 1.02 17.18
C THR A 514 -8.65 -0.48 16.90
N ASP A 515 -9.00 -0.89 15.68
CA ASP A 515 -9.00 -2.29 15.28
C ASP A 515 -7.62 -2.71 14.72
N LEU A 516 -6.73 -3.07 15.64
CA LEU A 516 -5.37 -3.52 15.33
C LEU A 516 -5.30 -5.03 15.04
N TRP A 517 -6.36 -5.79 15.31
CA TRP A 517 -6.30 -7.25 15.40
C TRP A 517 -7.17 -7.98 14.37
N THR A 518 -8.21 -7.36 13.87
CA THR A 518 -9.07 -7.94 12.86
C THR A 518 -8.58 -7.59 11.45
N ASP A 519 -7.58 -8.31 10.97
CA ASP A 519 -7.41 -8.49 9.54
C ASP A 519 -8.34 -9.63 9.12
N LYS A 520 -9.57 -9.29 8.81
CA LYS A 520 -10.34 -10.12 7.88
C LYS A 520 -9.59 -10.00 6.54
N ILE A 521 -8.66 -10.93 6.30
CA ILE A 521 -8.27 -11.31 4.96
C ILE A 521 -9.58 -11.85 4.39
N ILE A 522 -10.35 -10.97 3.78
CA ILE A 522 -11.55 -11.38 3.06
C ILE A 522 -10.97 -12.21 1.92
N ASP A 523 -11.16 -13.52 1.98
CA ASP A 523 -10.93 -14.38 0.84
C ASP A 523 -11.60 -13.71 -0.36
N PHE A 524 -10.82 -13.53 -1.41
CA PHE A 524 -11.20 -12.75 -2.56
C PHE A 524 -12.42 -13.37 -3.23
N ALA A 525 -13.59 -13.03 -2.75
CA ALA A 525 -14.74 -13.07 -3.64
C ALA A 525 -14.52 -11.93 -4.64
N ILE A 526 -14.59 -12.20 -5.93
CA ILE A 526 -14.67 -11.19 -7.01
C ILE A 526 -16.02 -10.44 -6.85
N ALA A 527 -16.20 -9.85 -5.68
CA ALA A 527 -17.47 -9.41 -5.14
C ALA A 527 -17.93 -8.04 -5.65
N HIS A 528 -17.34 -7.49 -6.72
CA HIS A 528 -17.76 -6.16 -7.22
C HIS A 528 -18.17 -6.13 -8.69
N ILE A 529 -18.81 -7.17 -9.17
CA ILE A 529 -19.43 -7.17 -10.51
C ILE A 529 -20.94 -6.84 -10.46
N GLY A 530 -21.44 -6.45 -9.33
CA GLY A 530 -22.80 -5.96 -9.17
C GLY A 530 -22.99 -4.47 -9.50
N SER A 531 -22.66 -3.99 -10.71
CA SER A 531 -23.19 -2.72 -11.19
C SER A 531 -24.47 -2.99 -11.96
N ARG A 532 -25.52 -2.19 -11.71
CA ARG A 532 -26.89 -2.32 -12.27
C ARG A 532 -27.00 -2.33 -13.80
N THR A 533 -25.92 -2.03 -14.53
CA THR A 533 -25.80 -2.15 -15.99
C THR A 533 -24.35 -2.43 -16.35
N SER A 534 -24.09 -3.61 -16.88
CA SER A 534 -22.75 -3.97 -17.37
C SER A 534 -22.43 -3.21 -18.67
N PHE A 535 -21.14 -3.03 -18.98
CA PHE A 535 -20.74 -2.47 -20.29
C PHE A 535 -21.15 -3.39 -21.42
N ASP A 536 -21.13 -4.69 -21.16
CA ASP A 536 -21.57 -5.72 -22.11
C ASP A 536 -23.05 -5.54 -22.44
N ASP A 537 -23.93 -5.41 -21.44
CA ASP A 537 -25.35 -5.16 -21.66
C ASP A 537 -25.61 -3.88 -22.49
N ARG A 538 -24.87 -2.81 -22.21
CA ARG A 538 -25.02 -1.51 -22.90
C ARG A 538 -24.55 -1.56 -24.33
N LEU A 539 -23.43 -2.24 -24.61
CA LEU A 539 -22.92 -2.44 -25.98
C LEU A 539 -23.78 -3.45 -26.75
N SER A 540 -24.27 -4.50 -26.08
CA SER A 540 -25.12 -5.54 -26.65
C SER A 540 -26.55 -5.06 -26.96
N ALA A 541 -27.04 -4.05 -26.22
CA ALA A 541 -28.33 -3.43 -26.45
C ALA A 541 -28.45 -2.74 -27.82
N ARG A 542 -27.31 -2.37 -28.45
CA ARG A 542 -27.24 -1.71 -29.75
C ARG A 542 -28.13 -0.47 -29.90
N VAL A 543 -28.37 0.23 -28.76
CA VAL A 543 -29.17 1.46 -28.70
C VAL A 543 -28.28 2.63 -28.30
N CYS A 544 -28.19 3.64 -29.16
CA CYS A 544 -27.40 4.84 -28.88
C CYS A 544 -28.02 5.62 -27.72
N GLU A 545 -27.28 5.80 -26.62
CA GLU A 545 -27.76 6.53 -25.43
C GLU A 545 -27.95 8.04 -25.65
N LEU A 546 -27.53 8.60 -26.80
CA LEU A 546 -27.64 10.01 -27.13
C LEU A 546 -28.75 10.29 -28.14
N CYS A 547 -28.76 9.60 -29.29
CA CYS A 547 -29.76 9.83 -30.34
C CYS A 547 -30.87 8.77 -30.40
N GLY A 548 -30.81 7.73 -29.60
CA GLY A 548 -31.83 6.66 -29.56
C GLY A 548 -31.84 5.70 -30.73
N LYS A 549 -30.95 5.85 -31.74
CA LYS A 549 -30.88 4.90 -32.88
C LYS A 549 -30.66 3.48 -32.34
N THR A 550 -31.42 2.53 -32.86
CA THR A 550 -31.38 1.10 -32.55
C THR A 550 -30.58 0.32 -33.59
N ASN A 551 -30.11 -0.86 -33.20
CA ASN A 551 -29.38 -1.79 -34.04
C ASN A 551 -28.12 -1.23 -34.73
N VAL A 552 -27.45 -0.29 -34.06
CA VAL A 552 -26.20 0.34 -34.53
C VAL A 552 -24.99 -0.14 -33.71
N PRO A 553 -23.79 -0.23 -34.31
CA PRO A 553 -22.57 -0.46 -33.58
C PRO A 553 -22.31 0.72 -32.62
N LEU A 554 -21.92 0.41 -31.39
CA LEU A 554 -21.73 1.40 -30.33
C LEU A 554 -20.28 1.52 -29.89
N GLU A 555 -19.90 2.74 -29.56
CA GLU A 555 -18.62 3.09 -28.94
C GLU A 555 -18.89 3.73 -27.58
N ILE A 556 -17.96 3.55 -26.65
CA ILE A 556 -18.04 4.18 -25.33
C ILE A 556 -17.33 5.53 -25.38
N HIS A 557 -18.11 6.62 -25.32
CA HIS A 557 -17.55 7.94 -25.05
C HIS A 557 -17.19 8.08 -23.57
N HIS A 558 -15.95 8.51 -23.27
CA HIS A 558 -15.39 8.56 -21.91
C HIS A 558 -14.89 9.95 -21.52
N VAL A 559 -15.23 10.42 -20.33
CA VAL A 559 -14.71 11.65 -19.74
C VAL A 559 -13.94 11.39 -18.44
N ASN A 560 -12.84 12.11 -18.23
CA ASN A 560 -12.03 11.95 -17.02
C ASN A 560 -12.79 12.31 -15.73
N LYS A 561 -13.60 13.38 -15.76
CA LYS A 561 -14.36 13.85 -14.60
C LYS A 561 -15.67 14.49 -15.03
N VAL A 562 -16.81 13.92 -14.60
CA VAL A 562 -18.14 14.48 -14.85
C VAL A 562 -18.30 15.90 -14.28
N LYS A 563 -17.64 16.22 -13.17
CA LYS A 563 -17.69 17.57 -12.55
C LYS A 563 -17.09 18.68 -13.41
N ASN A 564 -16.30 18.34 -14.43
CA ASN A 564 -15.71 19.32 -15.34
C ASN A 564 -16.62 19.65 -16.52
N LEU A 565 -17.72 18.91 -16.69
CA LEU A 565 -18.71 19.15 -17.75
C LEU A 565 -19.53 20.39 -17.38
N LYS A 566 -19.72 21.26 -18.38
CA LYS A 566 -20.42 22.55 -18.21
C LYS A 566 -21.92 22.45 -18.49
N GLY A 567 -22.39 21.32 -19.03
CA GLY A 567 -23.79 21.12 -19.42
C GLY A 567 -24.22 21.97 -20.64
N LYS A 568 -23.29 22.36 -21.49
CA LYS A 568 -23.57 23.15 -22.68
C LYS A 568 -24.10 22.35 -23.86
N GLN A 569 -23.73 21.06 -23.92
CA GLN A 569 -24.08 20.16 -25.00
C GLN A 569 -24.97 19.00 -24.48
N LEU A 570 -25.81 18.42 -25.35
CA LEU A 570 -26.75 17.36 -24.99
C LEU A 570 -26.05 16.14 -24.35
N TRP A 571 -24.88 15.76 -24.84
CA TRP A 571 -24.12 14.63 -24.29
C TRP A 571 -23.58 14.94 -22.88
N GLU A 572 -23.16 16.19 -22.60
CA GLU A 572 -22.75 16.61 -21.27
C GLU A 572 -23.91 16.52 -20.28
N LEU A 573 -25.09 17.01 -20.70
CA LEU A 573 -26.33 16.92 -19.91
C LEU A 573 -26.71 15.47 -19.63
N ALA A 574 -26.62 14.59 -20.63
CA ALA A 574 -26.89 13.17 -20.47
C ALA A 574 -25.92 12.50 -19.46
N MET A 575 -24.62 12.82 -19.53
CA MET A 575 -23.63 12.29 -18.59
C MET A 575 -23.82 12.84 -17.17
N ILE A 576 -24.14 14.10 -17.02
CA ILE A 576 -24.42 14.76 -15.74
C ILE A 576 -25.68 14.14 -15.12
N ALA A 577 -26.77 14.01 -15.89
CA ALA A 577 -28.03 13.41 -15.43
C ALA A 577 -27.85 11.96 -14.99
N LYS A 578 -27.16 11.16 -15.78
CA LYS A 578 -26.85 9.76 -15.47
C LYS A 578 -25.76 9.60 -14.40
N LYS A 579 -25.05 10.68 -14.01
CA LYS A 579 -23.90 10.67 -13.09
C LYS A 579 -22.82 9.65 -13.49
N ARG A 580 -22.61 9.47 -14.78
CA ARG A 580 -21.67 8.49 -15.34
C ARG A 580 -20.56 9.15 -16.14
N LYS A 581 -19.36 8.57 -16.10
CA LYS A 581 -18.21 9.00 -16.90
C LYS A 581 -18.25 8.47 -18.35
N THR A 582 -19.25 7.68 -18.69
CA THR A 582 -19.33 6.99 -19.99
C THR A 582 -20.73 7.06 -20.58
N LEU A 583 -20.80 7.20 -21.91
CA LEU A 583 -22.02 7.01 -22.71
C LEU A 583 -21.74 5.97 -23.80
N ALA A 584 -22.71 5.09 -24.08
CA ALA A 584 -22.68 4.18 -25.23
C ALA A 584 -23.35 4.90 -26.40
N VAL A 585 -22.60 5.29 -27.42
CA VAL A 585 -23.08 6.12 -28.53
C VAL A 585 -22.72 5.51 -29.89
N CYS A 586 -23.51 5.77 -30.92
CA CYS A 586 -23.13 5.37 -32.28
C CYS A 586 -21.93 6.20 -32.79
N LYS A 587 -21.25 5.74 -33.83
CA LYS A 587 -20.07 6.41 -34.39
C LYS A 587 -20.34 7.87 -34.79
N ASP A 588 -21.51 8.14 -35.38
CA ASP A 588 -21.91 9.50 -35.80
C ASP A 588 -22.01 10.44 -34.58
N CYS A 589 -22.66 9.97 -33.52
CA CYS A 589 -22.78 10.75 -32.29
C CYS A 589 -21.41 10.92 -31.60
N HIS A 590 -20.57 9.89 -31.62
CA HIS A 590 -19.22 9.96 -31.03
C HIS A 590 -18.35 10.97 -31.79
N HIS A 591 -18.39 10.94 -33.12
CA HIS A 591 -17.69 11.93 -33.95
C HIS A 591 -18.16 13.36 -33.67
N LYS A 592 -19.49 13.59 -33.59
CA LYS A 592 -20.06 14.91 -33.27
C LYS A 592 -19.69 15.43 -31.87
N ILE A 593 -19.44 14.55 -30.92
CA ILE A 593 -18.97 14.95 -29.57
C ILE A 593 -17.57 15.54 -29.64
N HIS A 594 -16.71 15.00 -30.49
CA HIS A 594 -15.32 15.44 -30.62
C HIS A 594 -15.14 16.57 -31.66
N HIS A 595 -16.06 16.69 -32.60
CA HIS A 595 -16.06 17.68 -33.68
C HIS A 595 -17.45 18.35 -33.72
N PRO A 596 -17.75 19.26 -32.74
CA PRO A 596 -19.04 19.93 -32.61
C PRO A 596 -19.32 20.94 -33.71
#